data_08462e015653749be1dc1a195a3c012a
#
_entry.id   08462e015653749be1dc1a195a3c012a
#
_cell.length_a   1.000
_cell.length_b   1.000
_cell.length_c   1.000
_cell.angle_alpha   90.00
_cell.angle_beta   90.00
_cell.angle_gamma   90.00
#
_symmetry.space_group_name_H-M   'P 1'
#
loop_
_entity.id
_entity.type
_entity.pdbx_description
1 polymer ?
#
loop_
_entity_poly.entity_id
_entity_poly.type
_entity_poly.pdbx_seq_one_letter_code
_entity_poly.pdbx_strand_id
1 'polypeptide(L)'
;MAQQSILQASGWCCSIARKIGLAGVLYLCVAVTSSLANNELDQPLRSIGISVVDLGNPYFVELVDSTTRRANELVEGRPIEVIVRSDAYDFKRQIRQINEFIDRKVDLIILTAADEYKIAPVVARAQRAGIKVIAVDVNAQGADATITTDNVQAGVIACERLAKQIGYQGQFVIINGVSVSSVLERVAGCKSAINRYPNITLLSDRLNGTGSQEGGMEAMTYLMEEYDHLDAVFAINDPTASGALMAAQHANRNEFVLASVDGSQFAIDAIQQPNLWIATAVQRPKLMAERAVEIGLALLKGEEVRQRFILIPAQLVQKSAHE
;
A
#
# COMPACT_ATOMS: atom_id res chain seq x y z
N MET A 1 -23.52 -51.84 1.71
CA MET A 1 -24.20 -51.38 2.94
C MET A 1 -24.76 -49.95 2.84
N ALA A 2 -24.48 -49.15 1.82
CA ALA A 2 -24.97 -47.79 1.67
C ALA A 2 -26.35 -47.63 1.01
N GLN A 3 -26.88 -48.67 0.34
CA GLN A 3 -28.17 -48.62 -0.36
C GLN A 3 -29.40 -48.93 0.52
N GLN A 4 -29.22 -49.56 1.66
CA GLN A 4 -30.32 -49.86 2.57
C GLN A 4 -30.77 -48.71 3.45
N SER A 5 -29.90 -47.72 3.67
CA SER A 5 -30.16 -46.51 4.52
C SER A 5 -31.04 -45.49 3.81
N ILE A 6 -31.03 -45.44 2.49
CA ILE A 6 -31.82 -44.46 1.70
C ILE A 6 -33.32 -44.86 1.61
N LEU A 7 -33.59 -46.14 1.62
CA LEU A 7 -35.00 -46.66 1.56
C LEU A 7 -35.76 -46.50 2.90
N GLN A 8 -35.06 -46.46 4.02
CA GLN A 8 -35.70 -46.20 5.33
C GLN A 8 -36.05 -44.72 5.55
N ALA A 9 -35.24 -43.80 5.00
CA ALA A 9 -35.52 -42.37 5.09
C ALA A 9 -36.75 -41.95 4.24
N SER A 10 -36.98 -42.59 3.09
CA SER A 10 -38.14 -42.33 2.24
C SER A 10 -39.46 -42.80 2.84
N GLY A 11 -39.45 -43.87 3.66
CA GLY A 11 -40.63 -44.37 4.36
C GLY A 11 -41.15 -43.49 5.48
N TRP A 12 -40.24 -42.77 6.14
CA TRP A 12 -40.59 -41.83 7.22
C TRP A 12 -41.18 -40.51 6.69
N CYS A 13 -40.68 -39.99 5.57
CA CYS A 13 -41.25 -38.80 4.94
C CYS A 13 -42.70 -38.97 4.49
N CYS A 14 -43.08 -40.13 3.97
CA CYS A 14 -44.44 -40.41 3.57
C CYS A 14 -45.42 -40.58 4.76
N SER A 15 -44.93 -41.03 5.92
CA SER A 15 -45.74 -41.18 7.14
C SER A 15 -46.05 -39.84 7.81
N ILE A 16 -45.17 -38.88 7.76
CA ILE A 16 -45.32 -37.53 8.32
C ILE A 16 -46.24 -36.68 7.42
N ALA A 17 -46.11 -36.81 6.10
CA ALA A 17 -46.96 -36.08 5.13
C ALA A 17 -48.45 -36.45 5.22
N ARG A 18 -48.79 -37.62 5.79
CA ARG A 18 -50.19 -38.06 5.98
C ARG A 18 -50.86 -37.45 7.22
N LYS A 19 -50.09 -36.87 8.16
CA LYS A 19 -50.62 -36.25 9.41
C LYS A 19 -50.55 -34.73 9.41
N ILE A 20 -49.73 -34.14 8.57
CA ILE A 20 -49.63 -32.68 8.40
C ILE A 20 -50.05 -32.42 6.97
N GLY A 21 -51.15 -31.71 6.72
CA GLY A 21 -51.70 -31.51 5.37
C GLY A 21 -50.63 -30.94 4.40
N LEU A 22 -50.79 -31.27 3.09
CA LEU A 22 -49.84 -30.89 2.00
C LEU A 22 -49.34 -29.43 2.04
N ALA A 23 -50.13 -28.52 2.63
CA ALA A 23 -49.76 -27.10 2.78
C ALA A 23 -48.60 -26.85 3.75
N GLY A 24 -48.42 -27.67 4.80
CA GLY A 24 -47.34 -27.49 5.78
C GLY A 24 -45.96 -27.90 5.26
N VAL A 25 -45.89 -28.93 4.40
CA VAL A 25 -44.63 -29.40 3.82
C VAL A 25 -44.13 -28.44 2.74
N LEU A 26 -45.07 -27.85 1.95
CA LEU A 26 -44.71 -26.82 0.96
C LEU A 26 -44.13 -25.54 1.62
N TYR A 27 -44.72 -25.16 2.78
CA TYR A 27 -44.25 -23.96 3.51
C TYR A 27 -42.87 -24.13 4.14
N LEU A 28 -42.54 -25.35 4.63
CA LEU A 28 -41.21 -25.64 5.18
C LEU A 28 -40.12 -25.69 4.10
N CYS A 29 -40.41 -26.24 2.92
CA CYS A 29 -39.48 -26.26 1.80
C CYS A 29 -39.22 -24.86 1.22
N VAL A 30 -40.24 -24.01 1.14
CA VAL A 30 -40.12 -22.64 0.65
C VAL A 30 -39.35 -21.76 1.66
N ALA A 31 -39.56 -21.96 2.97
CA ALA A 31 -38.82 -21.19 4.01
C ALA A 31 -37.34 -21.54 4.07
N VAL A 32 -36.96 -22.81 3.83
CA VAL A 32 -35.56 -23.23 3.83
C VAL A 32 -34.82 -22.73 2.56
N THR A 33 -35.50 -22.75 1.40
CA THR A 33 -34.90 -22.24 0.14
C THR A 33 -34.77 -20.72 0.13
N SER A 34 -35.70 -19.99 0.74
CA SER A 34 -35.60 -18.53 0.87
C SER A 34 -34.54 -18.10 1.88
N SER A 35 -34.27 -18.89 2.93
CA SER A 35 -33.18 -18.61 3.89
C SER A 35 -31.79 -18.81 3.28
N LEU A 36 -31.60 -19.79 2.38
CA LEU A 36 -30.34 -20.02 1.68
C LEU A 36 -30.12 -19.00 0.55
N ALA A 37 -31.17 -18.58 -0.15
CA ALA A 37 -31.09 -17.58 -1.20
C ALA A 37 -30.80 -16.15 -0.67
N ASN A 38 -31.30 -15.81 0.52
CA ASN A 38 -31.03 -14.50 1.13
C ASN A 38 -29.59 -14.33 1.63
N ASN A 39 -28.88 -15.41 2.01
CA ASN A 39 -27.50 -15.31 2.44
C ASN A 39 -26.52 -15.02 1.28
N GLU A 40 -26.85 -15.33 0.03
CA GLU A 40 -26.00 -15.02 -1.11
C GLU A 40 -26.12 -13.56 -1.61
N LEU A 41 -27.24 -12.89 -1.31
CA LEU A 41 -27.52 -11.52 -1.75
C LEU A 41 -27.03 -10.45 -0.76
N ASP A 42 -26.62 -10.83 0.44
CA ASP A 42 -26.37 -9.90 1.56
C ASP A 42 -24.88 -9.76 1.92
N GLN A 43 -23.96 -10.16 1.03
CA GLN A 43 -22.54 -9.88 1.25
C GLN A 43 -22.23 -8.45 0.83
N PRO A 44 -21.82 -7.57 1.76
CA PRO A 44 -21.58 -6.16 1.48
C PRO A 44 -20.33 -5.93 0.62
N LEU A 45 -19.41 -6.92 0.53
CA LEU A 45 -18.19 -6.86 -0.25
C LEU A 45 -18.08 -8.09 -1.16
N ARG A 46 -18.13 -7.90 -2.48
CA ARG A 46 -18.05 -8.93 -3.52
C ARG A 46 -16.91 -8.66 -4.50
N SER A 47 -16.56 -7.38 -4.65
CA SER A 47 -15.58 -6.95 -5.63
C SER A 47 -14.77 -5.74 -5.16
N ILE A 48 -13.47 -5.76 -5.48
CA ILE A 48 -12.52 -4.70 -5.16
C ILE A 48 -11.77 -4.27 -6.42
N GLY A 49 -11.78 -2.97 -6.71
CA GLY A 49 -10.84 -2.35 -7.64
C GLY A 49 -9.60 -1.87 -6.89
N ILE A 50 -8.42 -2.28 -7.32
CA ILE A 50 -7.14 -1.82 -6.74
C ILE A 50 -6.40 -1.02 -7.81
N SER A 51 -6.17 0.28 -7.55
CA SER A 51 -5.36 1.17 -8.37
C SER A 51 -4.07 1.50 -7.65
N VAL A 52 -2.95 1.01 -8.17
CA VAL A 52 -1.58 1.24 -7.67
C VAL A 52 -0.71 1.85 -8.74
N VAL A 53 0.43 2.41 -8.35
CA VAL A 53 1.29 3.12 -9.31
C VAL A 53 2.22 2.20 -10.08
N ASP A 54 2.86 1.22 -9.42
CA ASP A 54 3.89 0.38 -10.05
C ASP A 54 3.89 -1.05 -9.47
N LEU A 55 3.61 -2.04 -10.31
CA LEU A 55 3.70 -3.46 -9.92
C LEU A 55 5.12 -4.03 -10.06
N GLY A 56 6.08 -3.27 -10.54
CA GLY A 56 7.50 -3.61 -10.48
C GLY A 56 8.11 -3.37 -9.10
N ASN A 57 7.49 -2.50 -8.27
CA ASN A 57 7.91 -2.26 -6.91
C ASN A 57 7.28 -3.30 -5.96
N PRO A 58 8.09 -4.10 -5.21
CA PRO A 58 7.60 -5.12 -4.27
C PRO A 58 6.64 -4.59 -3.20
N TYR A 59 6.73 -3.31 -2.85
CA TYR A 59 5.82 -2.65 -1.93
C TYR A 59 4.36 -2.73 -2.39
N PHE A 60 4.10 -2.40 -3.67
CA PHE A 60 2.74 -2.45 -4.21
C PHE A 60 2.26 -3.88 -4.48
N VAL A 61 3.17 -4.82 -4.77
CA VAL A 61 2.83 -6.24 -4.87
C VAL A 61 2.33 -6.77 -3.52
N GLU A 62 3.05 -6.50 -2.43
CA GLU A 62 2.63 -6.89 -1.07
C GLU A 62 1.31 -6.22 -0.66
N LEU A 63 1.09 -4.95 -1.05
CA LEU A 63 -0.17 -4.24 -0.80
C LEU A 63 -1.35 -4.95 -1.49
N VAL A 64 -1.22 -5.30 -2.77
CA VAL A 64 -2.25 -6.00 -3.57
C VAL A 64 -2.54 -7.39 -3.00
N ASP A 65 -1.50 -8.18 -2.73
CA ASP A 65 -1.62 -9.54 -2.22
C ASP A 65 -2.27 -9.55 -0.83
N SER A 66 -1.87 -8.62 0.05
CA SER A 66 -2.43 -8.51 1.38
C SER A 66 -3.87 -7.99 1.38
N THR A 67 -4.23 -7.07 0.46
CA THR A 67 -5.62 -6.65 0.23
C THR A 67 -6.48 -7.83 -0.18
N THR A 68 -6.02 -8.61 -1.17
CA THR A 68 -6.74 -9.78 -1.69
C THR A 68 -6.93 -10.85 -0.62
N ARG A 69 -5.85 -11.18 0.10
CA ARG A 69 -5.90 -12.15 1.19
C ARG A 69 -6.87 -11.71 2.30
N ARG A 70 -6.73 -10.45 2.78
CA ARG A 70 -7.57 -9.94 3.87
C ARG A 70 -9.04 -9.88 3.50
N ALA A 71 -9.36 -9.48 2.28
CA ALA A 71 -10.72 -9.46 1.78
C ALA A 71 -11.35 -10.86 1.80
N ASN A 72 -10.62 -11.89 1.32
CA ASN A 72 -11.10 -13.26 1.34
C ASN A 72 -11.21 -13.87 2.75
N GLU A 73 -10.37 -13.43 3.72
CA GLU A 73 -10.47 -13.85 5.12
C GLU A 73 -11.72 -13.29 5.81
N LEU A 74 -12.14 -12.07 5.46
CA LEU A 74 -13.24 -11.36 6.13
C LEU A 74 -14.64 -11.69 5.55
N VAL A 75 -14.68 -12.31 4.38
CA VAL A 75 -15.93 -12.63 3.69
C VAL A 75 -16.06 -14.14 3.57
N GLU A 76 -17.07 -14.71 4.22
CA GLU A 76 -17.41 -16.13 4.12
C GLU A 76 -18.15 -16.42 2.82
N GLY A 77 -17.84 -17.56 2.18
CA GLY A 77 -18.58 -18.07 1.04
C GLY A 77 -17.73 -18.20 -0.21
N ARG A 78 -17.76 -17.25 -1.14
CA ARG A 78 -17.02 -17.28 -2.40
C ARG A 78 -15.87 -16.27 -2.41
N PRO A 79 -14.81 -16.51 -3.21
CA PRO A 79 -13.72 -15.55 -3.36
C PRO A 79 -14.21 -14.18 -3.86
N ILE A 80 -13.59 -13.12 -3.36
CA ILE A 80 -13.82 -11.74 -3.82
C ILE A 80 -13.26 -11.58 -5.24
N GLU A 81 -13.99 -10.91 -6.12
CA GLU A 81 -13.45 -10.46 -7.40
C GLU A 81 -12.48 -9.30 -7.16
N VAL A 82 -11.21 -9.46 -7.53
CA VAL A 82 -10.19 -8.41 -7.39
C VAL A 82 -9.69 -7.98 -8.75
N ILE A 83 -9.84 -6.68 -9.06
CA ILE A 83 -9.42 -6.09 -10.32
C ILE A 83 -8.26 -5.15 -10.03
N VAL A 84 -7.05 -5.52 -10.43
CA VAL A 84 -5.83 -4.72 -10.21
C VAL A 84 -5.49 -3.92 -11.47
N ARG A 85 -5.14 -2.64 -11.28
CA ARG A 85 -4.63 -1.75 -12.32
C ARG A 85 -3.42 -0.99 -11.84
N SER A 86 -2.44 -0.82 -12.72
CA SER A 86 -1.25 0.01 -12.49
C SER A 86 -1.26 1.20 -13.45
N ASP A 87 -1.09 2.42 -12.92
CA ASP A 87 -1.14 3.64 -13.69
C ASP A 87 0.23 4.21 -14.08
N ALA A 88 1.32 3.73 -13.48
CA ALA A 88 2.68 4.22 -13.69
C ALA A 88 2.80 5.75 -13.52
N TYR A 89 2.15 6.30 -12.50
CA TYR A 89 2.04 7.75 -12.24
C TYR A 89 1.37 8.55 -13.37
N ASP A 90 0.71 7.89 -14.34
CA ASP A 90 -0.12 8.56 -15.35
C ASP A 90 -1.52 8.82 -14.81
N PHE A 91 -1.74 10.04 -14.34
CA PHE A 91 -3.02 10.49 -13.81
C PHE A 91 -4.21 10.28 -14.78
N LYS A 92 -4.01 10.48 -16.09
CA LYS A 92 -5.08 10.25 -17.08
C LYS A 92 -5.40 8.76 -17.21
N ARG A 93 -4.39 7.89 -17.10
CA ARG A 93 -4.58 6.44 -17.08
C ARG A 93 -5.34 6.05 -15.82
N GLN A 94 -4.97 6.58 -14.67
CA GLN A 94 -5.66 6.29 -13.40
C GLN A 94 -7.14 6.67 -13.45
N ILE A 95 -7.50 7.84 -13.99
CA ILE A 95 -8.90 8.23 -14.18
C ILE A 95 -9.66 7.22 -15.03
N ARG A 96 -9.08 6.73 -16.14
CA ARG A 96 -9.73 5.70 -16.98
C ARG A 96 -9.95 4.40 -16.22
N GLN A 97 -8.97 3.97 -15.43
CA GLN A 97 -9.04 2.75 -14.61
C GLN A 97 -10.12 2.86 -13.51
N ILE A 98 -10.19 4.01 -12.83
CA ILE A 98 -11.25 4.22 -11.82
C ILE A 98 -12.63 4.26 -12.49
N ASN A 99 -12.77 4.83 -13.69
CA ASN A 99 -14.03 4.76 -14.42
C ASN A 99 -14.40 3.31 -14.82
N GLU A 100 -13.42 2.47 -15.20
CA GLU A 100 -13.67 1.04 -15.40
C GLU A 100 -14.21 0.38 -14.13
N PHE A 101 -13.66 0.69 -12.96
CA PHE A 101 -14.17 0.18 -11.69
C PHE A 101 -15.62 0.64 -11.41
N ILE A 102 -15.93 1.91 -11.74
CA ILE A 102 -17.29 2.45 -11.61
C ILE A 102 -18.26 1.71 -12.54
N ASP A 103 -17.90 1.52 -13.81
CA ASP A 103 -18.72 0.82 -14.79
C ASP A 103 -18.97 -0.65 -14.41
N ARG A 104 -17.98 -1.31 -13.80
CA ARG A 104 -18.08 -2.65 -13.25
C ARG A 104 -18.83 -2.71 -11.92
N LYS A 105 -19.16 -1.57 -11.34
CA LYS A 105 -19.86 -1.45 -10.05
C LYS A 105 -19.18 -2.24 -8.93
N VAL A 106 -17.86 -2.08 -8.82
CA VAL A 106 -17.12 -2.66 -7.67
C VAL A 106 -17.65 -2.08 -6.36
N ASP A 107 -17.57 -2.85 -5.28
CA ASP A 107 -18.08 -2.40 -3.98
C ASP A 107 -17.06 -1.47 -3.27
N LEU A 108 -15.77 -1.70 -3.48
CA LEU A 108 -14.68 -1.00 -2.82
C LEU A 108 -13.57 -0.66 -3.82
N ILE A 109 -12.99 0.52 -3.72
CA ILE A 109 -11.75 0.90 -4.42
C ILE A 109 -10.66 1.13 -3.36
N ILE A 110 -9.53 0.45 -3.52
CA ILE A 110 -8.27 0.75 -2.83
C ILE A 110 -7.41 1.54 -3.80
N LEU A 111 -7.01 2.76 -3.40
CA LEU A 111 -6.45 3.77 -4.29
C LEU A 111 -5.13 4.32 -3.75
N THR A 112 -4.04 4.14 -4.51
CA THR A 112 -2.83 4.95 -4.37
C THR A 112 -2.90 6.07 -5.42
N ALA A 113 -3.16 7.31 -5.00
CA ALA A 113 -3.44 8.39 -5.94
C ALA A 113 -2.17 8.88 -6.66
N ALA A 114 -2.22 9.00 -7.99
CA ALA A 114 -1.18 9.61 -8.79
C ALA A 114 -1.11 11.15 -8.61
N ASP A 115 -2.20 11.77 -8.13
CA ASP A 115 -2.28 13.19 -7.76
C ASP A 115 -3.33 13.34 -6.66
N GLU A 116 -2.89 13.80 -5.49
CA GLU A 116 -3.73 13.91 -4.29
C GLU A 116 -5.00 14.73 -4.49
N TYR A 117 -4.90 15.86 -5.19
CA TYR A 117 -5.98 16.83 -5.34
C TYR A 117 -6.80 16.62 -6.60
N LYS A 118 -6.14 16.39 -7.74
CA LYS A 118 -6.83 16.21 -9.03
C LYS A 118 -7.68 14.94 -9.08
N ILE A 119 -7.44 13.98 -8.19
CA ILE A 119 -8.22 12.73 -8.11
C ILE A 119 -9.64 12.95 -7.58
N ALA A 120 -9.90 14.02 -6.82
CA ALA A 120 -11.16 14.28 -6.13
C ALA A 120 -12.43 14.16 -7.01
N PRO A 121 -12.48 14.67 -8.25
CA PRO A 121 -13.68 14.55 -9.07
C PRO A 121 -14.07 13.10 -9.41
N VAL A 122 -13.09 12.21 -9.65
CA VAL A 122 -13.37 10.81 -9.96
C VAL A 122 -13.70 10.02 -8.70
N VAL A 123 -13.07 10.33 -7.56
CA VAL A 123 -13.43 9.80 -6.24
C VAL A 123 -14.89 10.11 -5.93
N ALA A 124 -15.30 11.38 -6.05
CA ALA A 124 -16.68 11.78 -5.83
C ALA A 124 -17.67 11.09 -6.80
N ARG A 125 -17.24 10.75 -8.01
CA ARG A 125 -18.05 10.00 -8.98
C ARG A 125 -18.25 8.54 -8.54
N ALA A 126 -17.17 7.89 -8.06
CA ALA A 126 -17.24 6.54 -7.51
C ALA A 126 -18.19 6.48 -6.30
N GLN A 127 -18.05 7.44 -5.38
CA GLN A 127 -18.93 7.52 -4.19
C GLN A 127 -20.41 7.73 -4.54
N ARG A 128 -20.71 8.58 -5.54
CA ARG A 128 -22.10 8.73 -6.04
C ARG A 128 -22.67 7.47 -6.67
N ALA A 129 -21.81 6.57 -7.17
CA ALA A 129 -22.19 5.25 -7.65
C ALA A 129 -22.34 4.21 -6.51
N GLY A 130 -22.17 4.62 -5.25
CA GLY A 130 -22.28 3.76 -4.07
C GLY A 130 -20.98 3.05 -3.66
N ILE A 131 -19.87 3.29 -4.38
CA ILE A 131 -18.58 2.64 -4.17
C ILE A 131 -17.84 3.32 -3.02
N LYS A 132 -17.28 2.55 -2.09
CA LYS A 132 -16.38 3.10 -1.06
C LYS A 132 -14.97 3.25 -1.62
N VAL A 133 -14.30 4.35 -1.26
CA VAL A 133 -12.94 4.65 -1.75
C VAL A 133 -12.01 4.85 -0.56
N ILE A 134 -11.03 3.97 -0.43
CA ILE A 134 -10.00 4.04 0.62
C ILE A 134 -8.66 4.37 -0.03
N ALA A 135 -8.09 5.51 0.36
CA ALA A 135 -6.74 5.89 -0.05
C ALA A 135 -5.70 5.12 0.77
N VAL A 136 -4.66 4.62 0.10
CA VAL A 136 -3.55 3.92 0.75
C VAL A 136 -2.23 4.46 0.22
N ASP A 137 -1.25 4.64 1.10
CA ASP A 137 0.09 5.16 0.83
C ASP A 137 0.10 6.67 0.49
N VAL A 138 -0.60 7.08 -0.55
CA VAL A 138 -0.74 8.47 -0.98
C VAL A 138 -2.13 8.98 -0.62
N ASN A 139 -2.23 10.21 -0.12
CA ASN A 139 -3.50 10.87 0.14
C ASN A 139 -4.32 11.00 -1.15
N ALA A 140 -5.64 10.88 -1.02
CA ALA A 140 -6.58 11.13 -2.11
C ALA A 140 -7.72 12.01 -1.58
N GLN A 141 -7.80 13.24 -2.08
CA GLN A 141 -8.81 14.18 -1.64
C GLN A 141 -10.22 13.63 -1.90
N GLY A 142 -11.03 13.59 -0.86
CA GLY A 142 -12.41 13.12 -0.89
C GLY A 142 -12.56 11.61 -0.62
N ALA A 143 -11.50 10.85 -0.46
CA ALA A 143 -11.60 9.44 -0.07
C ALA A 143 -12.36 9.25 1.26
N ASP A 144 -13.03 8.12 1.43
CA ASP A 144 -13.79 7.81 2.65
C ASP A 144 -12.87 7.61 3.86
N ALA A 145 -11.65 7.11 3.64
CA ALA A 145 -10.56 7.07 4.62
C ALA A 145 -9.20 7.05 3.92
N THR A 146 -8.15 7.37 4.66
CA THR A 146 -6.75 7.30 4.23
C THR A 146 -5.92 6.51 5.25
N ILE A 147 -5.16 5.54 4.78
CA ILE A 147 -4.19 4.79 5.57
C ILE A 147 -2.81 4.94 4.92
N THR A 148 -1.88 5.56 5.62
CA THR A 148 -0.54 5.83 5.09
C THR A 148 0.52 5.62 6.16
N THR A 149 1.77 5.51 5.75
CA THR A 149 2.90 5.57 6.68
C THR A 149 2.98 6.97 7.31
N ASP A 150 3.44 7.08 8.53
CA ASP A 150 3.97 8.34 9.04
C ASP A 150 5.26 8.69 8.28
N ASN A 151 5.08 9.27 7.08
CA ASN A 151 6.16 9.55 6.15
C ASN A 151 7.10 10.65 6.67
N VAL A 152 6.58 11.59 7.47
CA VAL A 152 7.42 12.58 8.15
C VAL A 152 8.36 11.87 9.12
N GLN A 153 7.83 10.98 9.96
CA GLN A 153 8.62 10.19 10.90
C GLN A 153 9.61 9.28 10.15
N ALA A 154 9.22 8.65 9.04
CA ALA A 154 10.11 7.81 8.23
C ALA A 154 11.32 8.60 7.71
N GLY A 155 11.10 9.80 7.16
CA GLY A 155 12.16 10.71 6.73
C GLY A 155 13.06 11.16 7.88
N VAL A 156 12.46 11.47 9.05
CA VAL A 156 13.21 11.84 10.26
C VAL A 156 14.15 10.72 10.67
N ILE A 157 13.67 9.49 10.87
CA ILE A 157 14.49 8.40 11.42
C ILE A 157 15.59 7.96 10.44
N ALA A 158 15.35 8.00 9.15
CA ALA A 158 16.35 7.70 8.14
C ALA A 158 17.48 8.76 8.12
N CYS A 159 17.11 10.04 8.12
CA CYS A 159 18.09 11.13 8.06
C CYS A 159 18.82 11.39 9.39
N GLU A 160 18.17 11.12 10.53
CA GLU A 160 18.87 11.06 11.83
C GLU A 160 19.96 9.99 11.85
N ARG A 161 19.67 8.82 11.25
CA ARG A 161 20.67 7.74 11.15
C ARG A 161 21.84 8.15 10.30
N LEU A 162 21.59 8.84 9.17
CA LEU A 162 22.67 9.41 8.32
C LEU A 162 23.46 10.48 9.07
N ALA A 163 22.79 11.46 9.67
CA ALA A 163 23.44 12.54 10.44
C ALA A 163 24.35 11.98 11.55
N LYS A 164 23.87 10.97 12.28
CA LYS A 164 24.67 10.29 13.31
C LYS A 164 25.91 9.61 12.70
N GLN A 165 25.77 8.98 11.54
CA GLN A 165 26.89 8.26 10.89
C GLN A 165 28.00 9.18 10.45
N ILE A 166 27.67 10.39 9.96
CA ILE A 166 28.63 11.40 9.51
C ILE A 166 29.09 12.33 10.65
N GLY A 167 28.80 11.99 11.92
CA GLY A 167 29.21 12.79 13.07
C GLY A 167 28.55 14.16 13.16
N TYR A 168 27.33 14.30 12.62
CA TYR A 168 26.51 15.51 12.61
C TYR A 168 27.14 16.71 11.86
N GLN A 169 27.98 16.44 10.89
CA GLN A 169 28.62 17.46 10.04
C GLN A 169 28.89 16.89 8.65
N GLY A 170 28.89 17.76 7.62
CA GLY A 170 29.24 17.36 6.24
C GLY A 170 28.23 17.77 5.20
N GLN A 171 28.43 17.26 3.98
CA GLN A 171 27.67 17.56 2.78
C GLN A 171 26.59 16.51 2.54
N PHE A 172 25.36 16.96 2.46
CA PHE A 172 24.16 16.11 2.39
C PHE A 172 23.38 16.37 1.10
N VAL A 173 22.89 15.32 0.45
CA VAL A 173 22.00 15.43 -0.69
C VAL A 173 20.75 14.56 -0.48
N ILE A 174 19.64 14.99 -1.08
CA ILE A 174 18.39 14.25 -1.12
C ILE A 174 18.07 13.94 -2.58
N ILE A 175 17.93 12.67 -2.92
CA ILE A 175 17.35 12.24 -4.19
C ILE A 175 15.84 12.15 -3.97
N ASN A 176 15.14 13.14 -4.54
CA ASN A 176 13.71 13.32 -4.44
C ASN A 176 12.96 12.34 -5.35
N GLY A 177 11.63 12.45 -5.43
CA GLY A 177 10.77 11.62 -6.27
C GLY A 177 9.63 12.40 -6.87
N VAL A 178 8.62 11.69 -7.35
CA VAL A 178 7.38 12.29 -7.86
C VAL A 178 6.67 13.07 -6.76
N SER A 179 5.97 14.16 -7.15
CA SER A 179 5.32 15.06 -6.20
C SER A 179 3.99 14.49 -5.69
N VAL A 180 4.07 13.49 -4.81
CA VAL A 180 2.94 12.91 -4.07
C VAL A 180 3.13 13.08 -2.57
N SER A 181 2.06 13.00 -1.78
CA SER A 181 2.10 13.31 -0.34
C SER A 181 3.16 12.51 0.42
N SER A 182 3.26 11.20 0.19
CA SER A 182 4.24 10.34 0.86
C SER A 182 5.68 10.78 0.61
N VAL A 183 6.03 11.17 -0.62
CA VAL A 183 7.37 11.65 -0.98
C VAL A 183 7.66 13.02 -0.36
N LEU A 184 6.72 13.96 -0.49
CA LEU A 184 6.87 15.31 0.06
C LEU A 184 7.07 15.28 1.58
N GLU A 185 6.33 14.42 2.28
CA GLU A 185 6.43 14.24 3.73
C GLU A 185 7.77 13.61 4.14
N ARG A 186 8.29 12.60 3.40
CA ARG A 186 9.63 12.02 3.65
C ARG A 186 10.73 13.07 3.54
N VAL A 187 10.67 13.86 2.47
CA VAL A 187 11.65 14.96 2.26
C VAL A 187 11.53 16.01 3.36
N ALA A 188 10.32 16.42 3.73
CA ALA A 188 10.10 17.35 4.83
C ALA A 188 10.64 16.81 6.16
N GLY A 189 10.39 15.56 6.47
CA GLY A 189 10.92 14.86 7.64
C GLY A 189 12.45 14.83 7.66
N CYS A 190 13.07 14.45 6.55
CA CYS A 190 14.54 14.45 6.39
C CYS A 190 15.12 15.85 6.63
N LYS A 191 14.58 16.88 5.97
CA LYS A 191 15.03 18.28 6.14
C LYS A 191 14.84 18.75 7.60
N SER A 192 13.75 18.39 8.23
CA SER A 192 13.52 18.68 9.66
C SER A 192 14.56 18.05 10.56
N ALA A 193 15.01 16.84 10.24
CA ALA A 193 16.05 16.14 10.99
C ALA A 193 17.41 16.83 10.85
N ILE A 194 17.90 17.04 9.62
CA ILE A 194 19.24 17.57 9.36
C ILE A 194 19.38 19.04 9.74
N ASN A 195 18.31 19.83 9.64
CA ASN A 195 18.31 21.26 10.03
C ASN A 195 18.60 21.49 11.53
N ARG A 196 18.55 20.47 12.37
CA ARG A 196 18.96 20.54 13.78
C ARG A 196 20.48 20.58 13.96
N TYR A 197 21.24 20.28 12.92
CA TYR A 197 22.69 20.16 12.96
C TYR A 197 23.32 21.26 12.07
N PRO A 198 23.83 22.36 12.65
CA PRO A 198 24.29 23.53 11.89
C PRO A 198 25.52 23.25 11.02
N ASN A 199 26.24 22.16 11.27
CA ASN A 199 27.40 21.75 10.49
C ASN A 199 27.07 20.78 9.34
N ILE A 200 25.78 20.44 9.14
CA ILE A 200 25.33 19.71 7.96
C ILE A 200 24.85 20.72 6.92
N THR A 201 25.41 20.65 5.73
CA THR A 201 25.02 21.45 4.58
C THR A 201 24.22 20.62 3.59
N LEU A 202 22.95 20.97 3.39
CA LEU A 202 22.13 20.38 2.33
C LEU A 202 22.51 21.02 0.99
N LEU A 203 23.22 20.29 0.14
CA LEU A 203 23.68 20.75 -1.17
C LEU A 203 22.55 20.74 -2.22
N SER A 204 21.77 19.67 -2.24
CA SER A 204 20.68 19.51 -3.22
C SER A 204 19.53 18.65 -2.68
N ASP A 205 18.30 19.04 -3.03
CA ASP A 205 17.08 18.23 -2.92
C ASP A 205 16.23 18.32 -4.21
N ARG A 206 16.87 18.72 -5.31
CA ARG A 206 16.18 19.09 -6.57
C ARG A 206 15.97 17.91 -7.52
N LEU A 207 16.83 16.89 -7.46
CA LEU A 207 16.83 15.82 -8.45
C LEU A 207 15.70 14.81 -8.15
N ASN A 208 14.93 14.52 -9.17
CA ASN A 208 13.84 13.58 -9.11
C ASN A 208 14.30 12.20 -9.62
N GLY A 209 14.51 11.26 -8.71
CA GLY A 209 14.82 9.86 -9.01
C GLY A 209 13.59 9.04 -9.44
N THR A 210 12.46 9.69 -9.72
CA THR A 210 11.20 9.08 -10.21
C THR A 210 10.64 7.93 -9.35
N GLY A 211 11.25 7.64 -8.18
CA GLY A 211 10.92 6.52 -7.33
C GLY A 211 11.39 5.16 -7.89
N SER A 212 12.22 5.16 -8.93
CA SER A 212 12.72 3.98 -9.65
C SER A 212 14.24 3.80 -9.50
N GLN A 213 14.72 2.61 -9.86
CA GLN A 213 16.14 2.31 -9.86
C GLN A 213 16.88 3.11 -10.95
N GLU A 214 16.31 3.19 -12.14
CA GLU A 214 16.88 3.94 -13.26
C GLU A 214 17.00 5.43 -12.93
N GLY A 215 15.91 6.02 -12.41
CA GLY A 215 15.92 7.43 -12.02
C GLY A 215 16.86 7.73 -10.85
N GLY A 216 16.98 6.80 -9.90
CA GLY A 216 17.95 6.88 -8.81
C GLY A 216 19.41 6.85 -9.30
N MET A 217 19.70 6.00 -10.29
CA MET A 217 21.00 5.90 -10.92
C MET A 217 21.35 7.18 -11.69
N GLU A 218 20.41 7.70 -12.49
CA GLU A 218 20.60 8.94 -13.24
C GLU A 218 20.82 10.13 -12.31
N ALA A 219 19.97 10.30 -11.29
CA ALA A 219 20.08 11.38 -10.32
C ALA A 219 21.41 11.33 -9.55
N MET A 220 21.85 10.15 -9.10
CA MET A 220 23.11 10.02 -8.37
C MET A 220 24.32 10.25 -9.27
N THR A 221 24.29 9.81 -10.52
CA THR A 221 25.34 10.10 -11.50
C THR A 221 25.53 11.60 -11.64
N TYR A 222 24.43 12.35 -11.84
CA TYR A 222 24.47 13.80 -11.93
C TYR A 222 25.03 14.46 -10.66
N LEU A 223 24.61 14.00 -9.46
CA LEU A 223 25.10 14.54 -8.20
C LEU A 223 26.62 14.32 -8.03
N MET A 224 27.14 13.18 -8.45
CA MET A 224 28.57 12.90 -8.39
C MET A 224 29.41 13.68 -9.42
N GLU A 225 28.80 14.13 -10.51
CA GLU A 225 29.41 15.05 -11.47
C GLU A 225 29.38 16.50 -10.97
N GLU A 226 28.34 16.91 -10.25
CA GLU A 226 28.17 18.26 -9.71
C GLU A 226 29.01 18.51 -8.44
N TYR A 227 29.19 17.45 -7.61
CA TYR A 227 29.87 17.56 -6.29
C TYR A 227 31.04 16.59 -6.17
N ASP A 228 32.26 17.14 -5.99
CA ASP A 228 33.49 16.35 -5.83
C ASP A 228 33.48 15.48 -4.56
N HIS A 229 32.70 15.88 -3.53
CA HIS A 229 32.60 15.18 -2.27
C HIS A 229 31.14 15.19 -1.73
N LEU A 230 30.73 14.06 -1.17
CA LEU A 230 29.47 13.89 -0.47
C LEU A 230 29.71 13.09 0.82
N ASP A 231 28.98 13.39 1.90
CA ASP A 231 29.03 12.62 3.14
C ASP A 231 27.80 11.74 3.34
N ALA A 232 26.62 12.21 2.93
CA ALA A 232 25.39 11.47 3.08
C ALA A 232 24.40 11.70 1.94
N VAL A 233 23.69 10.65 1.58
CA VAL A 233 22.64 10.61 0.56
C VAL A 233 21.35 10.03 1.17
N PHE A 234 20.27 10.77 1.12
CA PHE A 234 18.93 10.23 1.38
C PHE A 234 18.19 10.02 0.07
N ALA A 235 17.75 8.78 -0.18
CA ALA A 235 16.87 8.44 -1.29
C ALA A 235 15.45 8.20 -0.76
N ILE A 236 14.45 8.75 -1.43
CA ILE A 236 13.05 8.72 -0.94
C ILE A 236 12.46 7.33 -0.81
N ASN A 237 13.02 6.34 -1.51
CA ASN A 237 12.62 4.94 -1.42
C ASN A 237 13.76 3.98 -1.77
N ASP A 238 13.56 2.68 -1.54
CA ASP A 238 14.56 1.65 -1.77
C ASP A 238 14.94 1.46 -3.25
N PRO A 239 14.02 1.48 -4.23
CA PRO A 239 14.42 1.43 -5.64
C PRO A 239 15.37 2.57 -6.04
N THR A 240 15.07 3.80 -5.63
CA THR A 240 15.92 4.96 -5.86
C THR A 240 17.30 4.79 -5.21
N ALA A 241 17.34 4.27 -3.97
CA ALA A 241 18.60 3.98 -3.27
C ALA A 241 19.42 2.90 -3.96
N SER A 242 18.78 1.86 -4.49
CA SER A 242 19.44 0.81 -5.27
C SER A 242 20.13 1.39 -6.50
N GLY A 243 19.46 2.27 -7.24
CA GLY A 243 20.04 2.98 -8.38
C GLY A 243 21.21 3.88 -7.99
N ALA A 244 21.07 4.64 -6.89
CA ALA A 244 22.14 5.48 -6.36
C ALA A 244 23.38 4.66 -5.97
N LEU A 245 23.19 3.50 -5.33
CA LEU A 245 24.28 2.58 -4.98
C LEU A 245 24.99 2.06 -6.24
N MET A 246 24.24 1.67 -7.28
CA MET A 246 24.82 1.22 -8.55
C MET A 246 25.64 2.32 -9.23
N ALA A 247 25.14 3.56 -9.27
CA ALA A 247 25.88 4.69 -9.81
C ALA A 247 27.20 4.94 -9.06
N ALA A 248 27.16 4.88 -7.72
CA ALA A 248 28.35 5.02 -6.88
C ALA A 248 29.40 3.93 -7.16
N GLN A 249 28.94 2.68 -7.30
CA GLN A 249 29.82 1.54 -7.64
C GLN A 249 30.47 1.72 -9.02
N HIS A 250 29.73 2.14 -10.04
CA HIS A 250 30.25 2.39 -11.38
C HIS A 250 31.28 3.53 -11.40
N ALA A 251 31.08 4.57 -10.58
CA ALA A 251 31.97 5.70 -10.46
C ALA A 251 33.17 5.47 -9.49
N ASN A 252 33.19 4.31 -8.81
CA ASN A 252 34.12 4.00 -7.72
C ASN A 252 34.14 5.06 -6.60
N ARG A 253 32.95 5.66 -6.33
CA ARG A 253 32.70 6.60 -5.23
C ARG A 253 32.24 5.81 -4.00
N ASN A 254 32.92 5.98 -2.87
CA ASN A 254 32.66 5.22 -1.64
C ASN A 254 32.80 6.03 -0.35
N GLU A 255 32.87 7.35 -0.45
CA GLU A 255 33.10 8.26 0.66
C GLU A 255 31.85 8.67 1.43
N PHE A 256 30.64 8.36 0.93
CA PHE A 256 29.37 8.74 1.56
C PHE A 256 28.60 7.53 2.11
N VAL A 257 27.56 7.82 2.88
CA VAL A 257 26.58 6.83 3.34
C VAL A 257 25.19 7.10 2.77
N LEU A 258 24.41 6.04 2.58
CA LEU A 258 23.10 6.06 1.94
C LEU A 258 22.03 5.51 2.89
N ALA A 259 20.86 6.15 2.95
CA ALA A 259 19.67 5.62 3.58
C ALA A 259 18.41 5.89 2.74
N SER A 260 17.35 5.11 2.99
CA SER A 260 16.11 5.13 2.23
C SER A 260 14.88 4.90 3.09
N VAL A 261 13.75 4.73 2.40
CA VAL A 261 12.46 4.29 2.97
C VAL A 261 11.95 3.13 2.11
N ASP A 262 11.18 2.24 2.62
CA ASP A 262 10.30 1.15 2.22
C ASP A 262 10.55 -0.10 3.07
N GLY A 263 11.81 -0.52 3.26
CA GLY A 263 12.15 -1.76 3.96
C GLY A 263 11.91 -3.00 3.12
N SER A 264 12.13 -2.90 1.79
CA SER A 264 12.09 -4.05 0.89
C SER A 264 13.15 -5.09 1.27
N GLN A 265 12.87 -6.37 0.98
CA GLN A 265 13.80 -7.44 1.32
C GLN A 265 15.18 -7.23 0.67
N PHE A 266 15.23 -6.78 -0.60
CA PHE A 266 16.50 -6.51 -1.26
C PHE A 266 17.29 -5.37 -0.61
N ALA A 267 16.63 -4.36 -0.05
CA ALA A 267 17.29 -3.29 0.71
C ALA A 267 17.84 -3.81 2.05
N ILE A 268 17.04 -4.59 2.77
CA ILE A 268 17.47 -5.22 4.03
C ILE A 268 18.71 -6.10 3.79
N ASP A 269 18.67 -6.92 2.73
CA ASP A 269 19.79 -7.77 2.37
C ASP A 269 21.03 -6.96 1.98
N ALA A 270 20.86 -5.87 1.19
CA ALA A 270 21.93 -4.98 0.81
C ALA A 270 22.58 -4.28 2.01
N ILE A 271 21.78 -3.79 2.96
CA ILE A 271 22.25 -3.11 4.18
C ILE A 271 23.18 -4.01 5.02
N GLN A 272 22.98 -5.33 5.01
CA GLN A 272 23.86 -6.26 5.74
C GLN A 272 25.22 -6.49 5.05
N GLN A 273 25.34 -6.12 3.77
CA GLN A 273 26.60 -6.23 3.04
C GLN A 273 27.54 -5.04 3.31
N PRO A 274 28.85 -5.19 3.08
CA PRO A 274 29.81 -4.08 3.18
C PRO A 274 29.67 -3.13 1.98
N ASN A 275 28.72 -2.20 2.04
CA ASN A 275 28.47 -1.16 1.04
C ASN A 275 28.02 0.14 1.70
N LEU A 276 27.67 1.15 0.89
CA LEU A 276 27.29 2.50 1.32
C LEU A 276 25.88 2.58 1.93
N TRP A 277 25.00 1.63 1.65
CA TRP A 277 23.61 1.65 2.11
C TRP A 277 23.52 1.11 3.53
N ILE A 278 23.24 1.99 4.49
CA ILE A 278 23.36 1.68 5.92
C ILE A 278 22.01 1.54 6.65
N ALA A 279 20.92 2.04 6.06
CA ALA A 279 19.60 1.97 6.71
C ALA A 279 18.46 2.17 5.74
N THR A 280 17.30 1.62 6.10
CA THR A 280 16.00 1.92 5.49
C THR A 280 14.92 2.06 6.56
N ALA A 281 13.99 3.02 6.40
CA ALA A 281 12.81 3.14 7.24
C ALA A 281 11.70 2.24 6.67
N VAL A 282 11.40 1.15 7.37
CA VAL A 282 10.48 0.08 6.93
C VAL A 282 9.05 0.55 7.00
N GLN A 283 8.34 0.53 5.90
CA GLN A 283 6.89 0.67 5.79
C GLN A 283 6.18 -0.66 6.07
N ARG A 284 4.86 -0.61 6.26
CA ARG A 284 4.04 -1.79 6.57
C ARG A 284 2.87 -1.94 5.58
N PRO A 285 3.12 -2.22 4.28
CA PRO A 285 2.08 -2.32 3.25
C PRO A 285 1.00 -3.36 3.59
N LYS A 286 1.41 -4.49 4.17
CA LYS A 286 0.48 -5.51 4.67
C LYS A 286 -0.52 -4.93 5.68
N LEU A 287 -0.05 -4.23 6.71
CA LEU A 287 -0.92 -3.65 7.73
C LEU A 287 -1.82 -2.55 7.15
N MET A 288 -1.31 -1.74 6.21
CA MET A 288 -2.12 -0.74 5.50
C MET A 288 -3.24 -1.39 4.71
N ALA A 289 -2.94 -2.45 3.95
CA ALA A 289 -3.91 -3.21 3.18
C ALA A 289 -5.01 -3.84 4.06
N GLU A 290 -4.61 -4.50 5.16
CA GLU A 290 -5.53 -5.11 6.11
C GLU A 290 -6.49 -4.07 6.70
N ARG A 291 -5.98 -2.91 7.13
CA ARG A 291 -6.79 -1.81 7.66
C ARG A 291 -7.71 -1.20 6.60
N ALA A 292 -7.24 -1.05 5.37
CA ALA A 292 -8.05 -0.51 4.28
C ALA A 292 -9.26 -1.40 3.98
N VAL A 293 -9.07 -2.72 3.93
CA VAL A 293 -10.17 -3.67 3.71
C VAL A 293 -11.15 -3.67 4.90
N GLU A 294 -10.64 -3.68 6.14
CA GLU A 294 -11.47 -3.64 7.36
C GLU A 294 -12.36 -2.39 7.39
N ILE A 295 -11.77 -1.22 7.13
CA ILE A 295 -12.50 0.05 7.09
C ILE A 295 -13.49 0.08 5.93
N GLY A 296 -13.07 -0.37 4.73
CA GLY A 296 -13.94 -0.46 3.57
C GLY A 296 -15.17 -1.33 3.85
N LEU A 297 -14.98 -2.49 4.45
CA LEU A 297 -16.06 -3.40 4.82
C LEU A 297 -16.99 -2.81 5.89
N ALA A 298 -16.43 -2.14 6.92
CA ALA A 298 -17.22 -1.45 7.95
C ALA A 298 -18.11 -0.36 7.33
N LEU A 299 -17.56 0.44 6.42
CA LEU A 299 -18.30 1.48 5.70
C LEU A 299 -19.39 0.91 4.78
N LEU A 300 -19.17 -0.25 4.14
CA LEU A 300 -20.16 -0.94 3.33
C LEU A 300 -21.32 -1.48 4.18
N LYS A 301 -21.04 -1.90 5.41
CA LYS A 301 -22.04 -2.30 6.40
C LYS A 301 -22.79 -1.13 7.04
N GLY A 302 -22.40 0.12 6.74
CA GLY A 302 -22.96 1.31 7.37
C GLY A 302 -22.49 1.54 8.80
N GLU A 303 -21.39 0.91 9.21
CA GLU A 303 -20.81 1.07 10.54
C GLU A 303 -20.11 2.43 10.68
N GLU A 304 -20.09 2.98 11.89
CA GLU A 304 -19.38 4.23 12.17
C GLU A 304 -17.85 4.00 12.21
N VAL A 305 -17.12 4.66 11.32
CA VAL A 305 -15.65 4.71 11.33
C VAL A 305 -15.19 6.03 11.93
N ARG A 306 -14.69 5.99 13.18
CA ARG A 306 -14.28 7.20 13.93
C ARG A 306 -12.96 7.78 13.43
N GLN A 307 -11.99 6.92 13.09
CA GLN A 307 -10.67 7.35 12.61
C GLN A 307 -10.57 7.06 11.12
N ARG A 308 -10.60 8.12 10.30
CA ARG A 308 -10.55 8.04 8.83
C ARG A 308 -9.18 8.42 8.25
N PHE A 309 -8.28 8.93 9.06
CA PHE A 309 -6.89 9.20 8.69
C PHE A 309 -5.98 8.47 9.66
N ILE A 310 -5.26 7.47 9.16
CA ILE A 310 -4.46 6.55 9.96
C ILE A 310 -3.01 6.63 9.49
N LEU A 311 -2.14 7.05 10.41
CA LEU A 311 -0.69 7.01 10.24
C LEU A 311 -0.13 5.74 10.85
N ILE A 312 0.63 4.98 10.08
CA ILE A 312 1.33 3.76 10.51
C ILE A 312 2.81 4.10 10.71
N PRO A 313 3.34 4.01 11.92
CA PRO A 313 4.75 4.33 12.18
C PRO A 313 5.69 3.41 11.39
N ALA A 314 6.73 4.01 10.81
CA ALA A 314 7.85 3.29 10.23
C ALA A 314 8.83 2.80 11.30
N GLN A 315 9.61 1.78 10.98
CA GLN A 315 10.67 1.25 11.86
C GLN A 315 12.00 1.26 11.12
N LEU A 316 13.06 1.74 11.78
CA LEU A 316 14.38 1.76 11.17
C LEU A 316 15.01 0.36 11.19
N VAL A 317 15.38 -0.15 10.02
CA VAL A 317 16.34 -1.26 9.87
C VAL A 317 17.67 -0.66 9.45
N GLN A 318 18.72 -1.06 10.13
CA GLN A 318 20.07 -0.54 9.91
C GLN A 318 21.09 -1.66 9.99
N LYS A 319 22.27 -1.42 9.45
CA LYS A 319 23.41 -2.31 9.57
C LYS A 319 23.68 -2.59 11.05
N SER A 320 23.83 -3.85 11.40
CA SER A 320 24.24 -4.26 12.76
C SER A 320 25.58 -3.63 13.08
N ALA A 321 25.70 -3.00 14.23
CA ALA A 321 27.03 -2.61 14.73
C ALA A 321 27.81 -3.92 14.95
N HIS A 322 28.85 -4.16 14.16
CA HIS A 322 29.84 -5.15 14.56
C HIS A 322 30.58 -4.55 15.73
N GLU A 323 30.43 -5.15 16.91
CA GLU A 323 31.26 -4.91 18.08
C GLU A 323 32.73 -5.24 17.79
#